data_7319e48a4596df5bdd999a8b17fdb9c1
#
_entry.id   7319e48a4596df5bdd999a8b17fdb9c1
#
_cell.length_a   1.000
_cell.length_b   1.000
_cell.length_c   1.000
_cell.angle_alpha   90.00
_cell.angle_beta   90.00
_cell.angle_gamma   90.00
#
_symmetry.space_group_name_H-M   'P 1'
#
loop_
_entity.id
_entity.type
_entity.pdbx_description
1 polymer ?
#
loop_
_entity_poly.entity_id
_entity_poly.type
_entity_poly.pdbx_seq_one_letter_code
_entity_poly.pdbx_strand_id
1 'polypeptide(L)'
;MKTKTVLALTLVGITTLFAPLTTEARGFWDNIIKIPQKIDVNNIIKNTSVKNYNINLDGTYYGVAVSKASGYKNNDKIMTATFYISRPCFVKFHGITNGYQAAAIYRIYDQDGYQVCSRLDIGNNRTQDKDLFLKPGRYNIDVKFYSTNTQGNLETRFKMEAESLNVTAENNTSVFSAQPLSIGVATANYFRSIKEWSNDTVQHYYSIDIAYPYNLHIYAKKMQEGRMSMILLDADERQIGRTMYCNDNIIDENVMLNPGRYYLRVKREEMLGAYYSVRID
;
A
#
# COMPACT_ATOMS: atom_id res chain seq x y z
N MET A 1 7.03 48.40 -19.49
CA MET A 1 8.37 47.91 -19.06
C MET A 1 8.51 47.62 -17.56
N LYS A 2 7.42 47.57 -16.77
CA LYS A 2 7.46 47.31 -15.33
C LYS A 2 7.10 45.87 -14.91
N THR A 3 6.57 45.06 -15.83
CA THR A 3 6.08 43.70 -15.51
C THR A 3 7.13 42.58 -15.57
N LYS A 4 8.26 42.81 -16.29
CA LYS A 4 9.32 41.79 -16.40
C LYS A 4 10.26 41.73 -15.17
N THR A 5 10.40 42.86 -14.46
CA THR A 5 11.30 42.95 -13.30
C THR A 5 10.71 42.28 -12.05
N VAL A 6 9.37 42.29 -11.91
CA VAL A 6 8.69 41.66 -10.76
C VAL A 6 8.74 40.14 -10.87
N LEU A 7 8.67 39.58 -12.08
CA LEU A 7 8.73 38.13 -12.27
C LEU A 7 10.11 37.55 -11.96
N ALA A 8 11.18 38.28 -12.26
CA ALA A 8 12.54 37.89 -11.96
C ALA A 8 12.85 37.92 -10.45
N LEU A 9 12.32 38.89 -9.71
CA LEU A 9 12.53 38.96 -8.27
C LEU A 9 11.79 37.87 -7.49
N THR A 10 10.60 37.45 -7.98
CA THR A 10 9.83 36.38 -7.34
C THR A 10 10.51 35.02 -7.53
N LEU A 11 11.16 34.80 -8.67
CA LEU A 11 11.92 33.56 -8.94
C LEU A 11 13.20 33.47 -8.08
N VAL A 12 13.90 34.58 -7.88
CA VAL A 12 15.11 34.64 -7.06
C VAL A 12 14.79 34.49 -5.58
N GLY A 13 13.66 35.02 -5.11
CA GLY A 13 13.21 34.86 -3.72
C GLY A 13 12.85 33.44 -3.33
N ILE A 14 12.42 32.62 -4.27
CA ILE A 14 12.08 31.21 -4.04
C ILE A 14 13.36 30.34 -3.97
N THR A 15 14.40 30.70 -4.72
CA THR A 15 15.66 29.91 -4.75
C THR A 15 16.56 30.12 -3.53
N THR A 16 16.40 31.20 -2.78
CA THR A 16 17.21 31.48 -1.58
C THR A 16 16.64 30.88 -0.29
N LEU A 17 15.40 30.35 -0.32
CA LEU A 17 14.75 29.70 0.85
C LEU A 17 15.04 28.18 0.94
N PHE A 18 15.70 27.60 -0.06
CA PHE A 18 16.01 26.16 -0.08
C PHE A 18 17.51 25.94 0.08
N ALA A 19 17.88 25.11 1.07
CA ALA A 19 19.25 24.61 1.26
C ALA A 19 19.81 23.96 -0.03
N PRO A 20 21.13 23.86 -0.21
CA PRO A 20 21.73 23.39 -1.46
C PRO A 20 21.15 22.06 -1.90
N LEU A 21 20.54 22.09 -3.08
CA LEU A 21 19.92 20.94 -3.73
C LEU A 21 20.97 19.89 -4.11
N THR A 22 20.78 18.65 -3.66
CA THR A 22 21.53 17.50 -4.19
C THR A 22 21.22 17.31 -5.67
N THR A 23 22.05 16.55 -6.40
CA THR A 23 21.88 16.28 -7.84
C THR A 23 20.50 15.69 -8.20
N GLU A 24 19.84 14.98 -7.25
CA GLU A 24 18.47 14.47 -7.41
C GLU A 24 17.41 15.59 -7.45
N ALA A 25 17.65 16.71 -6.75
CA ALA A 25 16.74 17.85 -6.78
C ALA A 25 16.79 18.62 -8.11
N ARG A 26 17.85 18.54 -8.89
CA ARG A 26 17.89 19.12 -10.25
C ARG A 26 16.96 18.39 -11.21
N GLY A 27 16.91 17.07 -11.17
CA GLY A 27 15.96 16.27 -11.95
C GLY A 27 14.49 16.51 -11.56
N PHE A 28 14.26 17.00 -10.34
CA PHE A 28 12.94 17.39 -9.84
C PHE A 28 12.33 18.56 -10.63
N TRP A 29 13.08 19.65 -10.84
CA TRP A 29 12.57 20.82 -11.55
C TRP A 29 12.30 20.54 -13.03
N ASP A 30 13.10 19.68 -13.64
CA ASP A 30 12.92 19.26 -15.04
C ASP A 30 11.64 18.44 -15.23
N ASN A 31 11.20 17.69 -14.20
CA ASN A 31 9.95 16.91 -14.24
C ASN A 31 8.72 17.74 -13.84
N ILE A 32 8.86 18.74 -12.96
CA ILE A 32 7.76 19.67 -12.63
C ILE A 32 7.37 20.52 -13.83
N ILE A 33 8.34 20.92 -14.65
CA ILE A 33 8.09 21.70 -15.88
C ILE A 33 7.33 20.87 -16.93
N LYS A 34 7.39 19.55 -16.87
CA LYS A 34 6.66 18.63 -17.78
C LYS A 34 5.24 18.31 -17.31
N ILE A 35 4.81 18.76 -16.13
CA ILE A 35 3.41 18.61 -15.71
C ILE A 35 2.58 19.60 -16.53
N PRO A 36 1.60 19.14 -17.36
CA PRO A 36 0.88 20.04 -18.27
C PRO A 36 -0.19 20.91 -17.60
N GLN A 37 -0.08 21.17 -16.32
CA GLN A 37 -0.91 22.17 -15.65
C GLN A 37 -0.02 23.34 -15.20
N LYS A 38 -0.26 24.52 -15.80
CA LYS A 38 0.23 25.79 -15.27
C LYS A 38 -0.13 25.81 -13.77
N ILE A 39 0.90 25.64 -12.93
CA ILE A 39 0.73 25.95 -11.51
C ILE A 39 0.48 27.46 -11.47
N ASP A 40 -0.76 27.83 -11.28
CA ASP A 40 -1.12 29.23 -11.09
C ASP A 40 -0.63 29.63 -9.70
N VAL A 41 0.54 30.26 -9.65
CA VAL A 41 1.23 30.69 -8.44
C VAL A 41 0.33 31.65 -7.62
N ASN A 42 -0.61 32.34 -8.26
CA ASN A 42 -1.56 33.20 -7.58
C ASN A 42 -2.66 32.41 -6.85
N ASN A 43 -2.95 31.18 -7.25
CA ASN A 43 -3.84 30.26 -6.53
C ASN A 43 -3.18 29.55 -5.35
N ILE A 44 -1.84 29.50 -5.26
CA ILE A 44 -1.12 28.94 -4.12
C ILE A 44 -1.29 29.83 -2.87
N ILE A 45 -1.54 31.13 -3.03
CA ILE A 45 -1.49 32.12 -1.95
C ILE A 45 -2.82 32.25 -1.18
N LYS A 46 -3.95 31.78 -1.69
CA LYS A 46 -5.26 32.04 -1.06
C LYS A 46 -6.28 30.91 -0.97
N ASN A 47 -6.01 29.73 -1.42
CA ASN A 47 -7.02 28.65 -1.37
C ASN A 47 -6.49 27.41 -0.65
N THR A 48 -7.08 27.10 0.51
CA THR A 48 -7.04 25.81 1.19
C THR A 48 -7.81 24.73 0.39
N SER A 49 -7.77 24.80 -0.95
CA SER A 49 -8.50 23.85 -1.80
C SER A 49 -7.76 22.52 -1.89
N VAL A 50 -8.51 21.45 -1.66
CA VAL A 50 -8.01 20.09 -1.85
C VAL A 50 -7.73 19.85 -3.33
N LYS A 51 -6.52 19.39 -3.68
CA LYS A 51 -6.20 18.96 -5.04
C LYS A 51 -6.77 17.57 -5.30
N ASN A 52 -7.45 17.41 -6.43
CA ASN A 52 -8.07 16.15 -6.82
C ASN A 52 -7.43 15.62 -8.09
N TYR A 53 -7.06 14.33 -8.09
CA TYR A 53 -6.43 13.66 -9.22
C TYR A 53 -7.16 12.36 -9.57
N ASN A 54 -7.31 12.10 -10.86
CA ASN A 54 -7.46 10.73 -11.35
C ASN A 54 -6.07 10.29 -11.81
N ILE A 55 -5.54 9.27 -11.15
CA ILE A 55 -4.15 8.87 -11.35
C ILE A 55 -4.05 7.61 -12.21
N ASN A 56 -2.97 7.55 -12.97
CA ASN A 56 -2.52 6.35 -13.66
C ASN A 56 -1.50 5.60 -12.79
N LEU A 57 -1.41 4.29 -13.00
CA LEU A 57 -0.48 3.42 -12.28
C LEU A 57 0.75 3.11 -13.15
N ASP A 58 1.30 4.14 -13.75
CA ASP A 58 2.38 4.10 -14.76
C ASP A 58 3.68 4.77 -14.28
N GLY A 59 3.75 5.10 -12.98
CA GLY A 59 4.91 5.79 -12.40
C GLY A 59 4.89 7.31 -12.53
N THR A 60 3.80 7.89 -13.06
CA THR A 60 3.65 9.36 -13.08
C THR A 60 3.52 9.92 -11.66
N TYR A 61 4.22 11.03 -11.36
CA TYR A 61 4.15 11.71 -10.08
C TYR A 61 2.96 12.66 -10.01
N TYR A 62 2.28 12.61 -8.85
CA TYR A 62 1.19 13.52 -8.46
C TYR A 62 1.54 14.18 -7.16
N GLY A 63 1.33 15.48 -7.02
CA GLY A 63 1.77 16.17 -5.82
C GLY A 63 1.09 17.50 -5.54
N VAL A 64 1.37 18.04 -4.36
CA VAL A 64 0.86 19.32 -3.87
C VAL A 64 1.89 19.98 -2.97
N ALA A 65 1.94 21.33 -3.04
CA ALA A 65 2.69 22.15 -2.11
C ALA A 65 1.73 22.98 -1.26
N VAL A 66 1.94 22.99 0.05
CA VAL A 66 1.12 23.69 1.02
C VAL A 66 1.96 24.33 2.12
N SER A 67 1.43 25.38 2.78
CA SER A 67 2.10 26.03 3.90
C SER A 67 1.08 26.36 5.00
N LYS A 68 1.50 26.23 6.25
CA LYS A 68 0.68 26.64 7.40
C LYS A 68 0.43 28.14 7.40
N ALA A 69 1.38 28.94 6.89
CA ALA A 69 1.21 30.37 6.69
C ALA A 69 0.11 30.72 5.67
N SER A 70 -0.24 29.79 4.78
CA SER A 70 -1.37 29.92 3.82
C SER A 70 -2.72 29.50 4.41
N GLY A 71 -2.81 29.25 5.73
CA GLY A 71 -4.04 28.92 6.43
C GLY A 71 -4.32 27.42 6.64
N TYR A 72 -3.47 26.52 6.16
CA TYR A 72 -3.64 25.09 6.41
C TYR A 72 -3.42 24.75 7.88
N LYS A 73 -4.28 23.88 8.41
CA LYS A 73 -4.23 23.34 9.78
C LYS A 73 -3.81 21.88 9.76
N ASN A 74 -3.39 21.40 10.93
CA ASN A 74 -3.10 19.98 11.10
C ASN A 74 -4.36 19.14 10.80
N ASN A 75 -4.16 18.05 10.10
CA ASN A 75 -5.17 17.14 9.58
C ASN A 75 -6.05 17.69 8.44
N ASP A 76 -5.79 18.90 7.93
CA ASP A 76 -6.45 19.34 6.72
C ASP A 76 -6.10 18.40 5.57
N LYS A 77 -7.12 18.01 4.82
CA LYS A 77 -6.94 17.26 3.58
C LYS A 77 -6.40 18.22 2.52
N ILE A 78 -5.24 17.88 1.97
CA ILE A 78 -4.54 18.72 0.98
C ILE A 78 -4.64 18.16 -0.43
N MET A 79 -4.82 16.84 -0.53
CA MET A 79 -4.90 16.15 -1.81
C MET A 79 -5.78 14.90 -1.69
N THR A 80 -6.53 14.61 -2.74
CA THR A 80 -7.15 13.30 -2.97
C THR A 80 -6.72 12.78 -4.34
N ALA A 81 -6.58 11.47 -4.44
CA ALA A 81 -6.35 10.82 -5.71
C ALA A 81 -7.24 9.58 -5.82
N THR A 82 -7.73 9.33 -7.03
CA THR A 82 -8.58 8.18 -7.33
C THR A 82 -7.93 7.36 -8.45
N PHE A 83 -7.98 6.04 -8.34
CA PHE A 83 -7.53 5.13 -9.38
C PHE A 83 -8.40 3.87 -9.42
N TYR A 84 -8.25 3.11 -10.49
CA TYR A 84 -9.01 1.89 -10.73
C TYR A 84 -8.09 0.71 -11.04
N ILE A 85 -8.38 -0.43 -10.45
CA ILE A 85 -7.70 -1.70 -10.67
C ILE A 85 -8.67 -2.63 -11.40
N SER A 86 -8.32 -3.08 -12.60
CA SER A 86 -9.15 -3.97 -13.43
C SER A 86 -8.94 -5.45 -13.12
N ARG A 87 -7.76 -5.83 -12.64
CA ARG A 87 -7.39 -7.20 -12.24
C ARG A 87 -6.45 -7.16 -11.05
N PRO A 88 -6.34 -8.23 -10.25
CA PRO A 88 -5.42 -8.27 -9.12
C PRO A 88 -4.00 -7.88 -9.53
N CYS A 89 -3.37 -7.01 -8.78
CA CYS A 89 -2.03 -6.53 -9.10
C CYS A 89 -1.22 -6.18 -7.85
N PHE A 90 0.09 -6.21 -7.99
CA PHE A 90 1.00 -5.50 -7.12
C PHE A 90 1.05 -4.04 -7.52
N VAL A 91 1.02 -3.16 -6.52
CA VAL A 91 1.21 -1.73 -6.73
C VAL A 91 2.35 -1.28 -5.84
N LYS A 92 3.38 -0.73 -6.43
CA LYS A 92 4.47 -0.05 -5.72
C LYS A 92 4.10 1.41 -5.54
N PHE A 93 3.88 1.81 -4.30
CA PHE A 93 3.73 3.21 -3.92
C PHE A 93 5.10 3.78 -3.57
N HIS A 94 5.44 4.93 -4.10
CA HIS A 94 6.63 5.68 -3.76
C HIS A 94 6.24 7.13 -3.45
N GLY A 95 6.40 7.54 -2.19
CA GLY A 95 6.09 8.88 -1.71
C GLY A 95 7.35 9.65 -1.34
N ILE A 96 7.37 10.94 -1.68
CA ILE A 96 8.45 11.87 -1.37
C ILE A 96 7.84 13.09 -0.70
N THR A 97 8.48 13.55 0.36
CA THR A 97 8.08 14.77 1.05
C THR A 97 9.30 15.64 1.31
N ASN A 98 9.22 16.89 0.87
CA ASN A 98 10.17 17.95 1.17
C ASN A 98 9.45 19.03 1.98
N GLY A 99 10.16 19.72 2.86
CA GLY A 99 9.56 20.81 3.62
C GLY A 99 10.29 21.15 4.90
N TYR A 100 9.67 22.03 5.69
CA TYR A 100 10.21 22.45 6.98
C TYR A 100 9.20 22.09 8.07
N GLN A 101 9.60 21.22 8.99
CA GLN A 101 8.83 20.81 10.17
C GLN A 101 7.38 20.44 9.87
N ALA A 102 7.18 19.72 8.76
CA ALA A 102 5.87 19.25 8.31
C ALA A 102 5.97 17.82 7.77
N ALA A 103 4.84 17.14 7.69
CA ALA A 103 4.70 15.79 7.18
C ALA A 103 3.43 15.66 6.34
N ALA A 104 3.46 14.74 5.39
CA ALA A 104 2.28 14.27 4.67
C ALA A 104 1.84 12.94 5.25
N ILE A 105 0.54 12.81 5.53
CA ILE A 105 -0.08 11.58 6.01
C ILE A 105 -0.95 11.02 4.89
N TYR A 106 -0.53 9.91 4.32
CA TYR A 106 -1.25 9.21 3.27
C TYR A 106 -2.12 8.09 3.85
N ARG A 107 -3.33 7.97 3.34
CA ARG A 107 -4.22 6.84 3.62
C ARG A 107 -4.85 6.38 2.32
N ILE A 108 -4.83 5.09 2.09
CA ILE A 108 -5.37 4.45 0.88
C ILE A 108 -6.59 3.63 1.29
N TYR A 109 -7.70 3.86 0.61
CA TYR A 109 -8.98 3.22 0.89
C TYR A 109 -9.49 2.50 -0.35
N ASP A 110 -10.16 1.38 -0.16
CA ASP A 110 -10.94 0.73 -1.21
C ASP A 110 -12.30 1.45 -1.42
N GLN A 111 -13.07 0.97 -2.39
CA GLN A 111 -14.38 1.54 -2.73
C GLN A 111 -15.41 1.45 -1.59
N ASP A 112 -15.25 0.51 -0.66
CA ASP A 112 -16.12 0.31 0.49
C ASP A 112 -15.68 1.16 1.70
N GLY A 113 -14.59 1.95 1.54
CA GLY A 113 -14.03 2.83 2.56
C GLY A 113 -13.13 2.13 3.57
N TYR A 114 -12.66 0.91 3.27
CA TYR A 114 -11.68 0.22 4.12
C TYR A 114 -10.27 0.68 3.80
N GLN A 115 -9.48 0.93 4.82
CA GLN A 115 -8.07 1.24 4.65
C GLN A 115 -7.31 -0.03 4.24
N VAL A 116 -6.56 0.03 3.12
CA VAL A 116 -5.90 -1.14 2.52
C VAL A 116 -4.50 -1.42 3.07
N CYS A 117 -3.91 -0.45 3.77
CA CYS A 117 -2.62 -0.60 4.47
C CYS A 117 -2.58 0.34 5.67
N SER A 118 -1.57 0.23 6.54
CA SER A 118 -1.30 1.23 7.56
C SER A 118 -1.11 2.61 6.93
N ARG A 119 -1.40 3.65 7.69
CA ARG A 119 -1.14 5.03 7.23
C ARG A 119 0.36 5.21 6.98
N LEU A 120 0.69 6.00 5.96
CA LEU A 120 2.07 6.32 5.61
C LEU A 120 2.36 7.76 6.04
N ASP A 121 3.24 7.92 7.03
CA ASP A 121 3.63 9.22 7.56
C ASP A 121 4.99 9.60 6.99
N ILE A 122 5.00 10.48 5.97
CA ILE A 122 6.23 10.89 5.31
C ILE A 122 6.63 12.28 5.83
N GLY A 123 7.64 12.30 6.68
CA GLY A 123 8.17 13.52 7.28
C GLY A 123 9.11 14.31 6.35
N ASN A 124 9.68 15.37 6.90
CA ASN A 124 10.59 16.27 6.18
C ASN A 124 11.70 15.55 5.44
N ASN A 125 11.87 15.86 4.17
CA ASN A 125 12.96 15.39 3.31
C ASN A 125 13.14 13.87 3.36
N ARG A 126 12.02 13.15 3.38
CA ARG A 126 11.98 11.68 3.43
C ARG A 126 11.25 11.10 2.24
N THR A 127 11.63 9.89 1.92
CA THR A 127 10.94 9.01 0.99
C THR A 127 10.34 7.84 1.76
N GLN A 128 9.26 7.28 1.23
CA GLN A 128 8.69 6.04 1.74
C GLN A 128 8.17 5.21 0.58
N ASP A 129 8.61 3.97 0.55
CA ASP A 129 8.12 2.95 -0.37
C ASP A 129 7.14 2.03 0.34
N LYS A 130 6.13 1.59 -0.39
CA LYS A 130 5.17 0.61 0.10
C LYS A 130 4.69 -0.28 -1.03
N ASP A 131 4.83 -1.57 -0.84
CA ASP A 131 4.24 -2.56 -1.73
C ASP A 131 2.81 -2.84 -1.26
N LEU A 132 1.86 -2.80 -2.19
CA LEU A 132 0.45 -3.04 -1.96
C LEU A 132 -0.01 -4.17 -2.87
N PHE A 133 -0.84 -5.06 -2.34
CA PHE A 133 -1.62 -5.95 -3.17
C PHE A 133 -3.06 -5.42 -3.23
N LEU A 134 -3.56 -5.20 -4.45
CA LEU A 134 -4.87 -4.63 -4.67
C LEU A 134 -5.71 -5.55 -5.56
N LYS A 135 -6.94 -5.80 -5.11
CA LYS A 135 -7.97 -6.52 -5.91
C LYS A 135 -8.61 -5.57 -6.92
N PRO A 136 -9.38 -6.07 -7.89
CA PRO A 136 -10.17 -5.23 -8.78
C PRO A 136 -11.10 -4.30 -7.99
N GLY A 137 -11.18 -3.05 -8.40
CA GLY A 137 -12.03 -2.06 -7.74
C GLY A 137 -11.51 -0.63 -7.87
N ARG A 138 -12.27 0.30 -7.32
CA ARG A 138 -11.91 1.71 -7.22
C ARG A 138 -11.24 1.96 -5.88
N TYR A 139 -10.21 2.80 -5.90
CA TYR A 139 -9.42 3.18 -4.72
C TYR A 139 -9.30 4.69 -4.61
N ASN A 140 -9.19 5.16 -3.37
CA ASN A 140 -9.00 6.57 -3.07
C ASN A 140 -7.78 6.73 -2.16
N ILE A 141 -6.97 7.74 -2.43
CA ILE A 141 -5.86 8.18 -1.58
C ILE A 141 -6.24 9.52 -0.98
N ASP A 142 -6.21 9.62 0.33
CA ASP A 142 -6.33 10.88 1.06
C ASP A 142 -4.96 11.28 1.57
N VAL A 143 -4.55 12.51 1.32
CA VAL A 143 -3.32 13.09 1.84
C VAL A 143 -3.65 14.26 2.75
N LYS A 144 -3.16 14.18 3.99
CA LYS A 144 -3.36 15.20 5.01
C LYS A 144 -2.06 15.88 5.37
N PHE A 145 -2.18 17.16 5.68
CA PHE A 145 -1.09 17.99 6.17
C PHE A 145 -0.93 17.86 7.68
N TYR A 146 0.30 17.81 8.15
CA TYR A 146 0.63 17.91 9.55
C TYR A 146 1.88 18.76 9.75
N SER A 147 1.89 19.67 10.72
CA SER A 147 3.07 20.44 11.10
C SER A 147 3.02 20.83 12.58
N THR A 148 4.15 20.70 13.24
CA THR A 148 4.35 21.16 14.63
C THR A 148 4.69 22.65 14.72
N ASN A 149 5.05 23.29 13.59
CA ASN A 149 5.49 24.68 13.54
C ASN A 149 4.49 25.57 12.79
N THR A 150 4.33 26.82 13.22
CA THR A 150 3.46 27.82 12.58
C THR A 150 3.94 28.24 11.19
N GLN A 151 5.23 28.07 10.89
CA GLN A 151 5.84 28.35 9.58
C GLN A 151 6.06 27.07 8.76
N GLY A 152 5.49 25.93 9.20
CA GLY A 152 5.65 24.66 8.50
C GLY A 152 5.18 24.75 7.06
N ASN A 153 6.00 24.29 6.14
CA ASN A 153 5.66 24.14 4.73
C ASN A 153 5.95 22.69 4.28
N LEU A 154 5.23 22.28 3.28
CA LEU A 154 5.28 20.92 2.77
C LEU A 154 5.11 20.94 1.26
N GLU A 155 6.02 20.27 0.58
CA GLU A 155 5.81 19.78 -0.77
C GLU A 155 5.82 18.25 -0.72
N THR A 156 4.74 17.64 -1.16
CA THR A 156 4.64 16.18 -1.18
C THR A 156 4.17 15.70 -2.53
N ARG A 157 4.75 14.58 -2.98
CA ARG A 157 4.39 13.90 -4.21
C ARG A 157 4.48 12.40 -4.04
N PHE A 158 3.73 11.69 -4.83
CA PHE A 158 3.82 10.23 -4.90
C PHE A 158 3.63 9.76 -6.34
N LYS A 159 4.11 8.56 -6.59
CA LYS A 159 3.80 7.79 -7.79
C LYS A 159 3.38 6.38 -7.42
N MET A 160 2.66 5.74 -8.33
CA MET A 160 2.28 4.34 -8.19
C MET A 160 2.55 3.61 -9.51
N GLU A 161 3.05 2.40 -9.41
CA GLU A 161 3.31 1.51 -10.54
C GLU A 161 2.62 0.17 -10.26
N ALA A 162 1.83 -0.32 -11.22
CA ALA A 162 1.10 -1.56 -11.08
C ALA A 162 1.69 -2.68 -11.93
N GLU A 163 1.81 -3.85 -11.33
CA GLU A 163 2.18 -5.10 -12.00
C GLU A 163 1.04 -6.11 -11.83
N SER A 164 0.46 -6.55 -12.95
CA SER A 164 -0.65 -7.52 -12.92
C SER A 164 -0.18 -8.88 -12.45
N LEU A 165 -0.99 -9.53 -11.61
CA LEU A 165 -0.72 -10.85 -11.06
C LEU A 165 -1.78 -11.86 -11.48
N ASN A 166 -1.36 -13.09 -11.67
CA ASN A 166 -2.26 -14.23 -11.74
C ASN A 166 -2.52 -14.71 -10.30
N VAL A 167 -3.72 -14.42 -9.80
CA VAL A 167 -4.17 -14.88 -8.49
C VAL A 167 -5.28 -15.88 -8.72
N THR A 168 -5.10 -17.06 -8.15
CA THR A 168 -6.09 -18.12 -8.18
C THR A 168 -6.87 -18.15 -6.87
N ALA A 169 -8.16 -18.35 -6.95
CA ALA A 169 -9.14 -18.59 -5.90
C ALA A 169 -9.51 -17.41 -4.98
N GLU A 170 -10.80 -17.15 -4.99
CA GLU A 170 -11.42 -16.16 -4.13
C GLU A 170 -12.43 -16.75 -3.14
N ASN A 171 -12.84 -17.98 -3.30
CA ASN A 171 -14.00 -18.55 -2.59
C ASN A 171 -13.70 -19.79 -1.72
N ASN A 172 -12.44 -20.04 -1.40
CA ASN A 172 -12.02 -21.16 -0.57
C ASN A 172 -12.14 -20.86 0.95
N THR A 173 -13.33 -20.41 1.37
CA THR A 173 -13.58 -19.94 2.75
C THR A 173 -14.02 -21.06 3.72
N SER A 174 -14.16 -22.28 3.24
CA SER A 174 -14.52 -23.46 4.04
C SER A 174 -13.82 -24.71 3.52
N VAL A 175 -13.84 -25.79 4.28
CA VAL A 175 -13.33 -27.11 3.83
C VAL A 175 -14.05 -27.65 2.59
N PHE A 176 -15.37 -27.33 2.44
CA PHE A 176 -16.16 -27.74 1.28
C PHE A 176 -15.79 -26.98 0.00
N SER A 177 -15.22 -25.81 0.13
CA SER A 177 -14.74 -24.97 -0.98
C SER A 177 -13.20 -24.92 -1.03
N ALA A 178 -12.53 -25.82 -0.32
CA ALA A 178 -11.07 -25.83 -0.25
C ALA A 178 -10.46 -26.03 -1.62
N GLN A 179 -9.48 -25.20 -1.94
CA GLN A 179 -8.74 -25.30 -3.20
C GLN A 179 -7.63 -26.35 -3.09
N PRO A 180 -7.49 -27.26 -4.05
CA PRO A 180 -6.41 -28.24 -4.02
C PRO A 180 -5.04 -27.55 -4.18
N LEU A 181 -4.07 -27.92 -3.34
CA LEU A 181 -2.67 -27.63 -3.52
C LEU A 181 -1.98 -28.81 -4.21
N SER A 182 -1.18 -28.50 -5.21
CA SER A 182 -0.30 -29.49 -5.85
C SER A 182 1.13 -29.33 -5.32
N ILE A 183 1.79 -30.44 -5.07
CA ILE A 183 3.21 -30.47 -4.66
C ILE A 183 4.05 -29.75 -5.70
N GLY A 184 4.96 -28.89 -5.27
CA GLY A 184 5.85 -28.11 -6.13
C GLY A 184 5.23 -26.87 -6.77
N VAL A 185 3.92 -26.62 -6.59
CA VAL A 185 3.21 -25.47 -7.21
C VAL A 185 2.87 -24.43 -6.18
N ALA A 186 3.35 -23.20 -6.39
CA ALA A 186 2.97 -22.08 -5.57
C ALA A 186 1.58 -21.55 -5.93
N THR A 187 0.74 -21.38 -4.93
CA THR A 187 -0.60 -20.77 -5.05
C THR A 187 -0.61 -19.45 -4.30
N ALA A 188 -1.18 -18.43 -4.90
CA ALA A 188 -1.27 -17.11 -4.30
C ALA A 188 -2.73 -16.74 -4.01
N ASN A 189 -2.94 -16.02 -2.91
CA ASN A 189 -4.24 -15.51 -2.53
C ASN A 189 -4.09 -14.23 -1.68
N TYR A 190 -5.21 -13.60 -1.33
CA TYR A 190 -5.20 -12.39 -0.57
C TYR A 190 -6.34 -12.32 0.44
N PHE A 191 -6.10 -11.64 1.54
CA PHE A 191 -7.12 -11.25 2.48
C PHE A 191 -7.54 -9.81 2.24
N ARG A 192 -8.81 -9.58 2.21
CA ARG A 192 -9.40 -8.26 2.20
C ARG A 192 -9.20 -7.57 3.56
N SER A 193 -8.98 -6.26 3.57
CA SER A 193 -9.07 -5.47 4.80
C SER A 193 -10.51 -5.53 5.37
N ILE A 194 -10.64 -5.46 6.70
CA ILE A 194 -11.95 -5.42 7.38
C ILE A 194 -12.07 -4.13 8.20
N LYS A 195 -13.30 -3.71 8.48
CA LYS A 195 -13.56 -2.58 9.39
C LYS A 195 -13.11 -2.92 10.80
N GLU A 196 -12.63 -1.92 11.52
CA GLU A 196 -12.54 -1.97 12.97
C GLU A 196 -13.87 -2.53 13.52
N TRP A 197 -13.77 -3.47 14.43
CA TRP A 197 -14.92 -4.11 15.10
C TRP A 197 -15.70 -5.16 14.31
N SER A 198 -15.28 -5.55 13.10
CA SER A 198 -15.81 -6.73 12.46
C SER A 198 -15.19 -7.99 13.07
N ASN A 199 -16.02 -8.91 13.54
CA ASN A 199 -15.61 -10.23 13.99
C ASN A 199 -15.41 -11.22 12.82
N ASP A 200 -15.51 -10.75 11.58
CA ASP A 200 -15.34 -11.59 10.41
C ASP A 200 -13.89 -12.01 10.26
N THR A 201 -13.58 -13.17 10.73
CA THR A 201 -12.32 -13.85 10.49
C THR A 201 -12.32 -14.33 9.05
N VAL A 202 -11.54 -13.66 8.21
CA VAL A 202 -11.34 -14.17 6.85
C VAL A 202 -10.29 -15.27 6.92
N GLN A 203 -10.67 -16.45 6.44
CA GLN A 203 -9.81 -17.62 6.36
C GLN A 203 -9.96 -18.29 5.00
N HIS A 204 -8.88 -18.90 4.53
CA HIS A 204 -8.83 -19.66 3.29
C HIS A 204 -8.47 -21.11 3.61
N TYR A 205 -9.08 -22.05 2.90
CA TYR A 205 -8.82 -23.47 3.03
C TYR A 205 -8.24 -24.04 1.75
N TYR A 206 -7.22 -24.85 1.91
CA TYR A 206 -6.61 -25.60 0.84
C TYR A 206 -6.67 -27.08 1.18
N SER A 207 -6.97 -27.93 0.20
CA SER A 207 -6.94 -29.39 0.37
C SER A 207 -5.61 -29.97 -0.12
N ILE A 208 -5.13 -30.99 0.59
CA ILE A 208 -3.89 -31.70 0.31
C ILE A 208 -4.19 -33.19 0.40
N ASP A 209 -4.00 -33.92 -0.70
CA ASP A 209 -4.18 -35.37 -0.75
C ASP A 209 -2.81 -36.06 -0.72
N ILE A 210 -2.55 -36.88 0.29
CA ILE A 210 -1.32 -37.59 0.50
C ILE A 210 -1.57 -39.08 0.25
N ALA A 211 -0.89 -39.66 -0.75
CA ALA A 211 -1.06 -41.05 -1.15
C ALA A 211 -0.19 -42.02 -0.34
N TYR A 212 0.97 -41.58 0.13
CA TYR A 212 1.96 -42.37 0.89
C TYR A 212 2.46 -41.55 2.07
N PRO A 213 3.05 -42.19 3.13
CA PRO A 213 3.70 -41.42 4.20
C PRO A 213 4.67 -40.41 3.61
N TYR A 214 4.51 -39.15 3.96
CA TYR A 214 5.20 -38.04 3.32
C TYR A 214 5.62 -36.97 4.32
N ASN A 215 6.85 -36.50 4.20
CA ASN A 215 7.31 -35.35 4.96
C ASN A 215 6.96 -34.07 4.19
N LEU A 216 5.78 -33.54 4.47
CA LEU A 216 5.29 -32.34 3.80
C LEU A 216 6.05 -31.11 4.27
N HIS A 217 6.69 -30.41 3.35
CA HIS A 217 7.25 -29.09 3.59
C HIS A 217 6.23 -28.01 3.20
N ILE A 218 5.85 -27.18 4.14
CA ILE A 218 4.91 -26.07 3.93
C ILE A 218 5.72 -24.78 3.94
N TYR A 219 5.78 -24.13 2.80
CA TYR A 219 6.40 -22.81 2.65
C TYR A 219 5.35 -21.78 2.30
N ALA A 220 5.26 -20.71 3.09
CA ALA A 220 4.39 -19.59 2.77
C ALA A 220 5.10 -18.26 2.98
N LYS A 221 4.80 -17.32 2.11
CA LYS A 221 5.34 -15.96 2.15
C LYS A 221 4.21 -14.95 2.16
N LYS A 222 4.23 -14.06 3.12
CA LYS A 222 3.33 -12.91 3.21
C LYS A 222 4.03 -11.67 2.65
N MET A 223 3.33 -10.88 1.87
CA MET A 223 3.88 -9.74 1.13
C MET A 223 3.41 -8.39 1.65
N GLN A 224 2.60 -8.34 2.72
CA GLN A 224 2.07 -7.07 3.26
C GLN A 224 2.03 -7.09 4.78
N GLU A 225 1.68 -5.93 5.36
CA GLU A 225 1.37 -5.80 6.78
C GLU A 225 0.20 -6.71 7.20
N GLY A 226 0.05 -6.88 8.48
CA GLY A 226 -0.96 -7.77 9.04
C GLY A 226 -0.36 -9.12 9.44
N ARG A 227 -0.92 -9.73 10.47
CA ARG A 227 -0.52 -11.06 10.92
C ARG A 227 -1.30 -12.13 10.19
N MET A 228 -0.62 -13.22 9.92
CA MET A 228 -1.20 -14.41 9.30
C MET A 228 -0.74 -15.64 10.07
N SER A 229 -1.63 -16.61 10.22
CA SER A 229 -1.32 -17.94 10.75
C SER A 229 -1.81 -19.04 9.81
N MET A 230 -1.21 -20.21 9.95
CA MET A 230 -1.66 -21.42 9.28
C MET A 230 -1.84 -22.55 10.28
N ILE A 231 -2.83 -23.39 10.01
CA ILE A 231 -3.12 -24.58 10.80
C ILE A 231 -3.34 -25.74 9.82
N LEU A 232 -2.64 -26.84 10.03
CA LEU A 232 -2.91 -28.07 9.32
C LEU A 232 -4.02 -28.85 10.05
N LEU A 233 -4.98 -29.35 9.31
CA LEU A 233 -6.14 -30.09 9.80
C LEU A 233 -6.19 -31.46 9.13
N ASP A 234 -6.69 -32.47 9.84
CA ASP A 234 -7.06 -33.76 9.25
C ASP A 234 -8.43 -33.68 8.54
N ALA A 235 -8.91 -34.83 8.02
CA ALA A 235 -10.18 -34.93 7.33
C ALA A 235 -11.40 -34.63 8.24
N ASP A 236 -11.25 -34.76 9.55
CA ASP A 236 -12.29 -34.45 10.56
C ASP A 236 -12.14 -33.00 11.09
N GLU A 237 -11.36 -32.17 10.45
CA GLU A 237 -11.06 -30.79 10.83
C GLU A 237 -10.33 -30.63 12.19
N ARG A 238 -9.68 -31.70 12.68
CA ARG A 238 -8.87 -31.61 13.89
C ARG A 238 -7.47 -31.12 13.56
N GLN A 239 -6.97 -30.22 14.40
CA GLN A 239 -5.63 -29.66 14.21
C GLN A 239 -4.54 -30.73 14.35
N ILE A 240 -3.61 -30.75 13.40
CA ILE A 240 -2.39 -31.52 13.43
C ILE A 240 -1.22 -30.59 13.75
N GLY A 241 -0.48 -30.94 14.78
CA GLY A 241 0.69 -30.13 15.21
C GLY A 241 0.30 -28.79 15.81
N ARG A 242 1.20 -27.83 15.65
CA ARG A 242 1.04 -26.46 16.20
C ARG A 242 0.47 -25.49 15.17
N THR A 243 -0.06 -24.38 15.64
CA THR A 243 -0.33 -23.22 14.79
C THR A 243 0.99 -22.63 14.32
N MET A 244 1.11 -22.42 13.02
CA MET A 244 2.26 -21.81 12.35
C MET A 244 2.00 -20.32 12.19
N TYR A 245 2.82 -19.48 12.80
CA TYR A 245 2.69 -18.01 12.68
C TYR A 245 3.68 -17.50 11.64
N CYS A 246 3.23 -16.56 10.82
CA CYS A 246 4.07 -15.91 9.81
C CYS A 246 4.98 -14.89 10.49
N ASN A 247 6.09 -15.36 11.04
CA ASN A 247 7.16 -14.52 11.56
C ASN A 247 8.03 -14.05 10.38
N ASP A 248 8.51 -12.82 10.42
CA ASP A 248 9.36 -12.24 9.37
C ASP A 248 8.82 -12.43 7.94
N ASN A 249 7.49 -12.47 7.81
CA ASN A 249 6.76 -12.68 6.56
C ASN A 249 6.89 -14.08 5.93
N ILE A 250 7.43 -15.05 6.65
CA ILE A 250 7.65 -16.42 6.16
C ILE A 250 7.09 -17.44 7.16
N ILE A 251 6.51 -18.52 6.64
CA ILE A 251 6.28 -19.81 7.31
C ILE A 251 7.12 -20.84 6.55
N ASP A 252 7.90 -21.61 7.28
CA ASP A 252 8.79 -22.65 6.75
C ASP A 252 8.77 -23.84 7.73
N GLU A 253 7.91 -24.82 7.46
CA GLU A 253 7.62 -25.90 8.41
C GLU A 253 7.57 -27.26 7.69
N ASN A 254 8.03 -28.30 8.39
CA ASN A 254 7.95 -29.69 7.94
C ASN A 254 7.01 -30.48 8.84
N VAL A 255 6.13 -31.29 8.23
CA VAL A 255 5.18 -32.13 8.95
C VAL A 255 5.13 -33.52 8.32
N MET A 256 5.38 -34.55 9.11
CA MET A 256 5.22 -35.93 8.67
C MET A 256 3.73 -36.27 8.63
N LEU A 257 3.24 -36.71 7.47
CA LEU A 257 1.85 -37.09 7.24
C LEU A 257 1.71 -38.53 6.79
N ASN A 258 0.68 -39.20 7.26
CA ASN A 258 0.23 -40.49 6.75
C ASN A 258 -0.64 -40.28 5.48
N PRO A 259 -0.92 -41.36 4.71
CA PRO A 259 -1.87 -41.30 3.62
C PRO A 259 -3.23 -40.79 4.10
N GLY A 260 -3.82 -39.82 3.37
CA GLY A 260 -5.09 -39.22 3.74
C GLY A 260 -5.32 -37.87 3.11
N ARG A 261 -6.50 -37.33 3.39
CA ARG A 261 -6.84 -35.94 3.02
C ARG A 261 -6.62 -35.02 4.20
N TYR A 262 -6.01 -33.88 3.92
CA TYR A 262 -5.68 -32.84 4.87
C TYR A 262 -6.15 -31.48 4.36
N TYR A 263 -6.30 -30.54 5.27
CA TYR A 263 -6.63 -29.16 4.94
C TYR A 263 -5.62 -28.22 5.57
N LEU A 264 -5.12 -27.27 4.78
CA LEU A 264 -4.33 -26.15 5.29
C LEU A 264 -5.26 -24.94 5.42
N ARG A 265 -5.55 -24.53 6.65
CA ARG A 265 -6.32 -23.34 6.94
C ARG A 265 -5.37 -22.17 7.12
N VAL A 266 -5.48 -21.17 6.26
CA VAL A 266 -4.76 -19.90 6.35
C VAL A 266 -5.69 -18.88 6.94
N LYS A 267 -5.28 -18.23 8.02
CA LYS A 267 -6.10 -17.27 8.76
C LYS A 267 -5.40 -15.93 8.84
N ARG A 268 -6.14 -14.86 8.61
CA ARG A 268 -5.71 -13.50 8.92
C ARG A 268 -5.97 -13.20 10.40
N GLU A 269 -4.95 -12.65 11.09
CA GLU A 269 -5.01 -12.36 12.51
C GLU A 269 -5.22 -10.87 12.81
N GLU A 270 -5.21 -10.01 11.79
CA GLU A 270 -5.36 -8.55 11.93
C GLU A 270 -6.35 -7.99 10.90
N MET A 271 -6.75 -6.72 11.09
CA MET A 271 -7.72 -6.05 10.23
C MET A 271 -7.19 -5.65 8.86
N LEU A 272 -5.87 -5.55 8.71
CA LEU A 272 -5.26 -5.17 7.45
C LEU A 272 -5.30 -6.30 6.44
N GLY A 273 -5.49 -5.97 5.17
CA GLY A 273 -5.39 -6.92 4.07
C GLY A 273 -3.98 -7.48 3.95
N ALA A 274 -3.86 -8.68 3.46
CA ALA A 274 -2.57 -9.31 3.20
C ALA A 274 -2.62 -10.12 1.91
N TYR A 275 -1.58 -10.00 1.10
CA TYR A 275 -1.28 -10.94 0.03
C TYR A 275 -0.31 -11.99 0.53
N TYR A 276 -0.55 -13.23 0.15
CA TYR A 276 0.35 -14.32 0.49
C TYR A 276 0.44 -15.34 -0.65
N SER A 277 1.53 -16.08 -0.66
CA SER A 277 1.67 -17.30 -1.45
C SER A 277 1.90 -18.48 -0.52
N VAL A 278 1.41 -19.64 -0.91
CA VAL A 278 1.66 -20.91 -0.24
C VAL A 278 2.14 -21.93 -1.27
N ARG A 279 3.12 -22.71 -0.91
CA ARG A 279 3.67 -23.85 -1.67
C ARG A 279 3.86 -25.00 -0.73
N ILE A 280 3.61 -26.19 -1.22
CA ILE A 280 3.93 -27.45 -0.53
C ILE A 280 4.92 -28.24 -1.39
N ASP A 281 5.91 -28.84 -0.75
CA ASP A 281 6.96 -29.68 -1.35
C ASP A 281 7.10 -30.96 -0.58
#